data_4d06fc874ece95299ba26f68b24b850d
#
_entry.id   4d06fc874ece95299ba26f68b24b850d
#
_cell.length_a   1.000
_cell.length_b   1.000
_cell.length_c   1.000
_cell.angle_alpha   90.00
_cell.angle_beta   90.00
_cell.angle_gamma   90.00
#
_symmetry.space_group_name_H-M   'P 1'
#
loop_
_entity.id
_entity.type
_entity.pdbx_description
1 polymer ?
#
loop_
_entity_poly.entity_id
_entity_poly.type
_entity_poly.pdbx_seq_one_letter_code
_entity_poly.pdbx_strand_id
1 'polypeptide(L)'
;MNVTIIGAGNMGRGIGTRAVAGGHSVTFVDANPEVAEKTAADVRASAKNGAKVSTASLGDAELGDVVVLAVWYGTNIEIAKQLGNKLAGKVVVDIANPLNSTYDGLATAPDSSSAEDLAKAIASSAKVVKAFNTTYAGTLLAGQVDGQPLDVFIAGDDANAKNKVAQLAKDGGMRPIDTGPLSRARQIEAMQFLHIALQGTLGTNWGSAIKILG
;
A
#
# COMPACT_ATOMS: atom_id res chain seq x y z
N MET A 1 14.23 -4.25 -6.03
CA MET A 1 13.30 -5.33 -5.61
C MET A 1 12.26 -5.53 -6.70
N ASN A 2 11.62 -6.70 -6.72
CA ASN A 2 10.44 -6.94 -7.52
C ASN A 2 9.20 -6.74 -6.65
N VAL A 3 8.26 -5.92 -7.11
CA VAL A 3 7.02 -5.56 -6.41
C VAL A 3 5.83 -6.01 -7.25
N THR A 4 4.93 -6.78 -6.67
CA THR A 4 3.63 -7.07 -7.29
C THR A 4 2.57 -6.19 -6.65
N ILE A 5 1.82 -5.45 -7.44
CA ILE A 5 0.73 -4.59 -6.97
C ILE A 5 -0.59 -5.18 -7.46
N ILE A 6 -1.41 -5.64 -6.54
CA ILE A 6 -2.73 -6.18 -6.80
C ILE A 6 -3.77 -5.10 -6.54
N GLY A 7 -4.45 -4.69 -7.60
CA GLY A 7 -5.26 -3.49 -7.69
C GLY A 7 -4.52 -2.37 -8.41
N ALA A 8 -4.82 -2.20 -9.72
CA ALA A 8 -4.21 -1.19 -10.57
C ALA A 8 -4.98 0.15 -10.58
N GLY A 9 -5.80 0.39 -9.57
CA GLY A 9 -6.51 1.66 -9.38
C GLY A 9 -5.58 2.82 -8.99
N ASN A 10 -6.17 3.93 -8.56
CA ASN A 10 -5.43 5.16 -8.26
C ASN A 10 -4.32 4.97 -7.21
N MET A 11 -4.56 4.21 -6.13
CA MET A 11 -3.55 3.94 -5.11
C MET A 11 -2.44 3.04 -5.65
N GLY A 12 -2.80 1.96 -6.36
CA GLY A 12 -1.82 1.07 -6.99
C GLY A 12 -0.93 1.82 -7.98
N ARG A 13 -1.51 2.72 -8.81
CA ARG A 13 -0.77 3.60 -9.71
C ARG A 13 0.20 4.50 -8.94
N GLY A 14 -0.25 5.15 -7.87
CA GLY A 14 0.59 6.02 -7.06
C GLY A 14 1.78 5.29 -6.45
N ILE A 15 1.54 4.15 -5.81
CA ILE A 15 2.60 3.30 -5.20
C ILE A 15 3.55 2.79 -6.29
N GLY A 16 3.02 2.30 -7.42
CA GLY A 16 3.81 1.83 -8.54
C GLY A 16 4.71 2.92 -9.14
N THR A 17 4.19 4.14 -9.28
CA THR A 17 4.97 5.30 -9.74
C THR A 17 6.16 5.57 -8.81
N ARG A 18 5.95 5.54 -7.49
CA ARG A 18 7.05 5.72 -6.52
C ARG A 18 8.04 4.55 -6.57
N ALA A 19 7.55 3.32 -6.68
CA ALA A 19 8.40 2.13 -6.77
C ALA A 19 9.33 2.20 -7.97
N VAL A 20 8.82 2.46 -9.18
CA VAL A 20 9.67 2.52 -10.38
C VAL A 20 10.57 3.75 -10.41
N ALA A 21 10.15 4.88 -9.84
CA ALA A 21 11.01 6.04 -9.65
C ALA A 21 12.18 5.76 -8.71
N GLY A 22 11.99 4.83 -7.76
CA GLY A 22 13.02 4.28 -6.88
C GLY A 22 13.88 3.17 -7.52
N GLY A 23 13.61 2.77 -8.77
CA GLY A 23 14.38 1.72 -9.46
C GLY A 23 13.89 0.29 -9.18
N HIS A 24 12.69 0.12 -8.61
CA HIS A 24 12.10 -1.20 -8.37
C HIS A 24 11.23 -1.63 -9.57
N SER A 25 11.30 -2.90 -9.95
CA SER A 25 10.43 -3.45 -10.98
C SER A 25 9.03 -3.73 -10.42
N VAL A 26 8.00 -3.43 -11.21
CA VAL A 26 6.59 -3.55 -10.79
C VAL A 26 5.81 -4.45 -11.76
N THR A 27 5.05 -5.38 -11.22
CA THR A 27 4.04 -6.14 -11.95
C THR A 27 2.66 -5.76 -11.39
N PHE A 28 1.80 -5.20 -12.25
CA PHE A 28 0.41 -4.91 -11.91
C PHE A 28 -0.48 -6.11 -12.19
N VAL A 29 -1.38 -6.37 -11.23
CA VAL A 29 -2.43 -7.37 -11.34
C VAL A 29 -3.75 -6.67 -11.03
N ASP A 30 -4.73 -6.83 -11.90
CA ASP A 30 -6.09 -6.32 -11.69
C ASP A 30 -7.11 -7.32 -12.25
N ALA A 31 -8.33 -7.29 -11.70
CA ALA A 31 -9.43 -8.10 -12.23
C ALA A 31 -9.81 -7.68 -13.66
N ASN A 32 -9.60 -6.41 -14.00
CA ASN A 32 -9.73 -5.90 -15.36
C ASN A 32 -8.32 -5.71 -15.99
N PRO A 33 -7.92 -6.57 -16.96
CA PRO A 33 -6.61 -6.47 -17.62
C PRO A 33 -6.37 -5.13 -18.32
N GLU A 34 -7.40 -4.48 -18.84
CA GLU A 34 -7.25 -3.17 -19.50
C GLU A 34 -6.85 -2.08 -18.50
N VAL A 35 -7.37 -2.14 -17.27
CA VAL A 35 -6.98 -1.23 -16.18
C VAL A 35 -5.51 -1.45 -15.81
N ALA A 36 -5.09 -2.72 -15.70
CA ALA A 36 -3.69 -3.05 -15.41
C ALA A 36 -2.75 -2.52 -16.50
N GLU A 37 -3.07 -2.77 -17.78
CA GLU A 37 -2.25 -2.30 -18.92
C GLU A 37 -2.17 -0.77 -18.99
N LYS A 38 -3.29 -0.08 -18.84
CA LYS A 38 -3.33 1.38 -18.83
C LYS A 38 -2.44 1.93 -17.71
N THR A 39 -2.60 1.39 -16.49
CA THR A 39 -1.80 1.82 -15.35
C THR A 39 -0.32 1.52 -15.53
N ALA A 40 0.01 0.36 -16.08
CA ALA A 40 1.39 0.00 -16.41
C ALA A 40 2.00 0.95 -17.43
N ALA A 41 1.24 1.34 -18.46
CA ALA A 41 1.69 2.32 -19.46
C ALA A 41 1.98 3.69 -18.83
N ASP A 42 1.06 4.19 -17.99
CA ASP A 42 1.22 5.47 -17.27
C ASP A 42 2.47 5.47 -16.37
N VAL A 43 2.69 4.35 -15.67
CA VAL A 43 3.79 4.22 -14.69
C VAL A 43 5.16 4.07 -15.37
N ARG A 44 5.23 3.46 -16.55
CA ARG A 44 6.50 3.30 -17.33
C ARG A 44 7.23 4.62 -17.54
N ALA A 45 6.50 5.73 -17.72
CA ALA A 45 7.09 7.06 -17.90
C ALA A 45 7.93 7.53 -16.70
N SER A 46 7.68 6.97 -15.51
CA SER A 46 8.40 7.30 -14.27
C SER A 46 9.53 6.32 -13.95
N ALA A 47 9.73 5.28 -14.75
CA ALA A 47 10.71 4.23 -14.47
C ALA A 47 12.15 4.77 -14.57
N LYS A 48 12.97 4.44 -13.55
CA LYS A 48 14.38 4.80 -13.46
C LYS A 48 15.24 3.55 -13.24
N ASN A 49 16.53 3.69 -13.48
CA ASN A 49 17.56 2.67 -13.17
C ASN A 49 17.24 1.27 -13.74
N GLY A 50 16.61 1.21 -14.92
CA GLY A 50 16.27 -0.06 -15.56
C GLY A 50 15.07 -0.78 -14.95
N ALA A 51 14.27 -0.12 -14.12
CA ALA A 51 13.03 -0.68 -13.57
C ALA A 51 12.09 -1.13 -14.70
N LYS A 52 11.53 -2.34 -14.55
CA LYS A 52 10.58 -2.91 -15.52
C LYS A 52 9.16 -2.75 -14.99
N VAL A 53 8.22 -2.55 -15.91
CA VAL A 53 6.78 -2.52 -15.60
C VAL A 53 6.08 -3.52 -16.50
N SER A 54 5.38 -4.46 -15.88
CA SER A 54 4.63 -5.52 -16.55
C SER A 54 3.24 -5.67 -15.92
N THR A 55 2.41 -6.46 -16.56
CA THR A 55 1.09 -6.87 -16.07
C THR A 55 1.01 -8.39 -16.05
N ALA A 56 0.13 -8.93 -15.23
CA ALA A 56 -0.18 -10.36 -15.17
C ALA A 56 -1.61 -10.58 -14.68
N SER A 57 -2.18 -11.76 -14.95
CA SER A 57 -3.39 -12.21 -14.28
C SER A 57 -3.07 -12.67 -12.84
N LEU A 58 -4.06 -12.67 -11.94
CA LEU A 58 -3.84 -13.12 -10.55
C LEU A 58 -3.37 -14.58 -10.47
N GLY A 59 -3.86 -15.43 -11.39
CA GLY A 59 -3.51 -16.85 -11.45
C GLY A 59 -2.07 -17.10 -11.89
N ASP A 60 -1.59 -16.31 -12.87
CA ASP A 60 -0.30 -16.51 -13.55
C ASP A 60 0.83 -15.64 -12.97
N ALA A 61 0.50 -14.69 -12.09
CA ALA A 61 1.49 -13.77 -11.54
C ALA A 61 2.58 -14.50 -10.77
N GLU A 62 3.83 -14.30 -11.18
CA GLU A 62 4.99 -14.56 -10.34
C GLU A 62 5.11 -13.41 -9.34
N LEU A 63 4.81 -13.71 -8.07
CA LEU A 63 4.81 -12.70 -7.02
C LEU A 63 6.23 -12.24 -6.70
N GLY A 64 6.40 -10.93 -6.65
CA GLY A 64 7.66 -10.29 -6.26
C GLY A 64 8.04 -10.53 -4.79
N ASP A 65 9.12 -9.87 -4.35
CA ASP A 65 9.55 -9.89 -2.94
C ASP A 65 8.54 -9.23 -2.02
N VAL A 66 7.88 -8.19 -2.56
CA VAL A 66 6.83 -7.41 -1.89
C VAL A 66 5.55 -7.50 -2.71
N VAL A 67 4.46 -7.87 -2.06
CA VAL A 67 3.10 -7.93 -2.64
C VAL A 67 2.24 -6.86 -1.98
N VAL A 68 1.85 -5.85 -2.74
CA VAL A 68 1.00 -4.76 -2.26
C VAL A 68 -0.45 -5.06 -2.60
N LEU A 69 -1.31 -5.15 -1.61
CA LEU A 69 -2.75 -5.31 -1.78
C LEU A 69 -3.41 -3.92 -1.84
N ALA A 70 -3.47 -3.35 -3.03
CA ALA A 70 -4.03 -2.02 -3.29
C ALA A 70 -5.53 -2.07 -3.61
N VAL A 71 -6.26 -2.80 -2.79
CA VAL A 71 -7.70 -3.07 -2.89
C VAL A 71 -8.43 -2.74 -1.59
N TRP A 72 -9.75 -2.77 -1.61
CA TRP A 72 -10.58 -2.49 -0.43
C TRP A 72 -10.43 -3.56 0.67
N TYR A 73 -10.72 -3.16 1.92
CA TYR A 73 -10.86 -4.08 3.03
C TYR A 73 -11.92 -5.16 2.73
N GLY A 74 -11.66 -6.37 3.12
CA GLY A 74 -12.44 -7.55 2.74
C GLY A 74 -11.92 -8.18 1.45
N THR A 75 -11.83 -7.44 0.36
CA THR A 75 -11.24 -7.91 -0.90
C THR A 75 -9.76 -8.28 -0.75
N ASN A 76 -8.98 -7.53 0.06
CA ASN A 76 -7.59 -7.87 0.37
C ASN A 76 -7.47 -9.25 1.03
N ILE A 77 -8.39 -9.59 1.94
CA ILE A 77 -8.42 -10.89 2.63
C ILE A 77 -8.82 -12.01 1.66
N GLU A 78 -9.81 -11.78 0.81
CA GLU A 78 -10.25 -12.76 -0.20
C GLU A 78 -9.13 -13.09 -1.19
N ILE A 79 -8.49 -12.07 -1.74
CA ILE A 79 -7.34 -12.24 -2.65
C ILE A 79 -6.19 -12.96 -1.95
N ALA A 80 -5.88 -12.59 -0.73
CA ALA A 80 -4.80 -13.23 0.02
C ALA A 80 -5.08 -14.72 0.30
N LYS A 81 -6.33 -15.08 0.60
CA LYS A 81 -6.77 -16.49 0.71
C LYS A 81 -6.64 -17.23 -0.63
N GLN A 82 -7.03 -16.59 -1.73
CA GLN A 82 -6.92 -17.17 -3.07
C GLN A 82 -5.45 -17.43 -3.46
N LEU A 83 -4.56 -16.50 -3.12
CA LEU A 83 -3.12 -16.67 -3.37
C LEU A 83 -2.50 -17.77 -2.50
N GLY A 84 -3.02 -17.96 -1.28
CA GLY A 84 -2.63 -19.05 -0.40
C GLY A 84 -1.11 -19.17 -0.23
N ASN A 85 -0.58 -20.36 -0.54
CA ASN A 85 0.84 -20.66 -0.40
C ASN A 85 1.77 -19.84 -1.33
N LYS A 86 1.26 -19.19 -2.38
CA LYS A 86 2.08 -18.29 -3.21
C LYS A 86 2.64 -17.11 -2.40
N LEU A 87 2.00 -16.76 -1.28
CA LEU A 87 2.46 -15.70 -0.37
C LEU A 87 3.56 -16.17 0.61
N ALA A 88 3.90 -17.45 0.65
CA ALA A 88 4.90 -17.95 1.57
C ALA A 88 6.26 -17.25 1.36
N GLY A 89 6.83 -16.72 2.46
CA GLY A 89 8.10 -15.99 2.44
C GLY A 89 8.03 -14.59 1.83
N LYS A 90 6.86 -14.12 1.39
CA LYS A 90 6.68 -12.77 0.84
C LYS A 90 6.37 -11.75 1.93
N VAL A 91 6.69 -10.49 1.65
CA VAL A 91 6.19 -9.35 2.40
C VAL A 91 4.86 -8.92 1.79
N VAL A 92 3.79 -8.96 2.56
CA VAL A 92 2.44 -8.58 2.11
C VAL A 92 2.10 -7.24 2.72
N VAL A 93 1.93 -6.22 1.88
CA VAL A 93 1.61 -4.86 2.31
C VAL A 93 0.11 -4.64 2.22
N ASP A 94 -0.52 -4.39 3.36
CA ASP A 94 -1.91 -3.93 3.45
C ASP A 94 -1.96 -2.40 3.43
N ILE A 95 -2.71 -1.85 2.46
CA ILE A 95 -2.95 -0.41 2.34
C ILE A 95 -4.41 -0.02 2.63
N ALA A 96 -5.25 -0.96 3.02
CA ALA A 96 -6.68 -0.70 3.18
C ALA A 96 -6.96 0.24 4.36
N ASN A 97 -7.97 1.07 4.20
CA ASN A 97 -8.66 1.75 5.29
C ASN A 97 -10.03 1.08 5.42
N PRO A 98 -10.29 0.34 6.52
CA PRO A 98 -11.50 -0.44 6.67
C PRO A 98 -12.68 0.44 7.09
N LEU A 99 -13.10 1.35 6.21
CA LEU A 99 -14.27 2.19 6.46
C LEU A 99 -15.54 1.37 6.37
N ASN A 100 -16.51 1.65 7.25
CA ASN A 100 -17.84 1.06 7.17
C ASN A 100 -18.64 1.66 5.98
N SER A 101 -19.80 1.08 5.69
CA SER A 101 -20.62 1.47 4.53
C SER A 101 -21.19 2.90 4.62
N THR A 102 -21.26 3.48 5.81
CA THR A 102 -21.74 4.84 6.08
C THR A 102 -20.60 5.87 6.14
N TYR A 103 -19.34 5.42 6.10
CA TYR A 103 -18.13 6.25 6.17
C TYR A 103 -18.01 7.07 7.48
N ASP A 104 -18.69 6.64 8.54
CA ASP A 104 -18.70 7.29 9.86
C ASP A 104 -17.93 6.50 10.93
N GLY A 105 -17.30 5.38 10.55
CA GLY A 105 -16.52 4.53 11.44
C GLY A 105 -15.68 3.50 10.69
N LEU A 106 -14.95 2.71 11.47
CA LEU A 106 -14.20 1.57 10.96
C LEU A 106 -15.06 0.30 11.01
N ALA A 107 -14.90 -0.57 10.02
CA ALA A 107 -15.60 -1.85 9.89
C ALA A 107 -14.94 -2.99 10.67
N THR A 108 -13.72 -2.79 11.16
CA THR A 108 -13.00 -3.77 11.97
C THR A 108 -13.48 -3.75 13.43
N ALA A 109 -13.24 -4.85 14.17
CA ALA A 109 -13.45 -4.87 15.60
C ALA A 109 -12.56 -3.81 16.30
N PRO A 110 -12.99 -3.25 17.45
CA PRO A 110 -12.24 -2.20 18.16
C PRO A 110 -10.80 -2.59 18.54
N ASP A 111 -10.56 -3.88 18.71
CA ASP A 111 -9.28 -4.47 19.08
C ASP A 111 -8.54 -5.11 17.88
N SER A 112 -8.95 -4.79 16.66
CA SER A 112 -8.33 -5.29 15.43
C SER A 112 -8.11 -4.16 14.41
N SER A 113 -7.52 -4.52 13.27
CA SER A 113 -7.26 -3.67 12.11
C SER A 113 -7.35 -4.51 10.84
N SER A 114 -7.47 -3.86 9.68
CA SER A 114 -7.40 -4.54 8.38
C SER A 114 -6.14 -5.40 8.26
N ALA A 115 -4.99 -4.86 8.67
CA ALA A 115 -3.71 -5.58 8.59
C ALA A 115 -3.66 -6.79 9.54
N GLU A 116 -4.21 -6.70 10.75
CA GLU A 116 -4.28 -7.83 11.69
C GLU A 116 -5.25 -8.91 11.21
N ASP A 117 -6.39 -8.52 10.64
CA ASP A 117 -7.36 -9.47 10.08
C ASP A 117 -6.77 -10.18 8.85
N LEU A 118 -6.03 -9.46 8.00
CA LEU A 118 -5.27 -10.05 6.91
C LEU A 118 -4.22 -11.05 7.44
N ALA A 119 -3.47 -10.69 8.47
CA ALA A 119 -2.44 -11.57 9.06
C ALA A 119 -3.03 -12.87 9.63
N LYS A 120 -4.23 -12.81 10.21
CA LYS A 120 -4.96 -14.00 10.68
C LYS A 120 -5.43 -14.90 9.53
N ALA A 121 -5.68 -14.30 8.35
CA ALA A 121 -6.28 -14.99 7.20
C ALA A 121 -5.27 -15.71 6.28
N ILE A 122 -3.98 -15.37 6.38
CA ILE A 122 -2.92 -15.90 5.51
C ILE A 122 -1.94 -16.81 6.24
N ALA A 123 -1.14 -17.55 5.48
CA ALA A 123 -0.12 -18.45 6.04
C ALA A 123 0.88 -17.67 6.92
N SER A 124 1.25 -18.23 8.06
CA SER A 124 2.18 -17.62 9.03
C SER A 124 3.58 -17.33 8.48
N SER A 125 3.95 -17.96 7.36
CA SER A 125 5.21 -17.71 6.66
C SER A 125 5.22 -16.39 5.86
N ALA A 126 4.06 -15.84 5.50
CA ALA A 126 3.96 -14.50 4.92
C ALA A 126 4.10 -13.45 6.02
N LYS A 127 4.70 -12.31 5.71
CA LYS A 127 4.93 -11.23 6.67
C LYS A 127 4.09 -10.02 6.31
N VAL A 128 3.05 -9.76 7.10
CA VAL A 128 2.15 -8.62 6.88
C VAL A 128 2.79 -7.34 7.40
N VAL A 129 2.70 -6.29 6.60
CA VAL A 129 3.13 -4.93 6.94
C VAL A 129 2.01 -3.96 6.57
N LYS A 130 1.58 -3.11 7.49
CA LYS A 130 0.72 -1.96 7.22
C LYS A 130 1.56 -0.81 6.71
N ALA A 131 1.21 -0.23 5.54
CA ALA A 131 1.87 0.96 5.02
C ALA A 131 1.02 1.67 3.94
N PHE A 132 1.36 2.90 3.58
CA PHE A 132 0.78 3.73 2.51
C PHE A 132 -0.70 4.13 2.68
N ASN A 133 -1.43 3.57 3.62
CA ASN A 133 -2.85 3.87 3.82
C ASN A 133 -3.12 5.32 4.26
N THR A 134 -2.13 6.02 4.80
CA THR A 134 -2.22 7.41 5.27
C THR A 134 -1.91 8.45 4.20
N THR A 135 -1.73 8.01 2.96
CA THR A 135 -1.46 8.85 1.80
C THR A 135 -2.65 8.84 0.84
N TYR A 136 -2.79 9.88 0.03
CA TYR A 136 -3.77 9.92 -1.05
C TYR A 136 -3.10 9.64 -2.39
N ALA A 137 -3.86 9.13 -3.35
CA ALA A 137 -3.34 8.75 -4.65
C ALA A 137 -2.64 9.92 -5.39
N GLY A 138 -3.22 11.11 -5.33
CA GLY A 138 -2.63 12.32 -5.93
C GLY A 138 -1.32 12.72 -5.28
N THR A 139 -1.25 12.68 -3.96
CA THR A 139 -0.02 13.01 -3.22
C THR A 139 1.07 11.94 -3.42
N LEU A 140 0.69 10.65 -3.56
CA LEU A 140 1.63 9.58 -3.91
C LEU A 140 2.26 9.80 -5.29
N LEU A 141 1.49 10.22 -6.30
CA LEU A 141 2.05 10.53 -7.62
C LEU A 141 3.14 11.60 -7.52
N ALA A 142 2.91 12.65 -6.73
CA ALA A 142 3.88 13.72 -6.49
C ALA A 142 5.04 13.29 -5.56
N GLY A 143 4.79 12.36 -4.62
CA GLY A 143 5.72 11.92 -3.57
C GLY A 143 5.90 12.95 -2.45
N GLN A 144 5.18 14.07 -2.52
CA GLN A 144 5.34 15.20 -1.59
C GLN A 144 4.05 16.05 -1.53
N VAL A 145 3.96 16.86 -0.50
CA VAL A 145 2.99 17.97 -0.35
C VAL A 145 3.77 19.19 0.13
N ASP A 146 3.57 20.33 -0.51
CA ASP A 146 4.25 21.62 -0.19
C ASP A 146 5.78 21.50 -0.09
N GLY A 147 6.40 20.75 -1.01
CA GLY A 147 7.84 20.52 -1.02
C GLY A 147 8.35 19.54 0.05
N GLN A 148 7.47 19.02 0.89
CA GLN A 148 7.81 18.05 1.94
C GLN A 148 7.55 16.62 1.48
N PRO A 149 8.53 15.69 1.54
CA PRO A 149 8.31 14.28 1.24
C PRO A 149 7.18 13.72 2.07
N LEU A 150 6.36 12.81 1.50
CA LEU A 150 5.30 12.13 2.25
C LEU A 150 5.90 11.27 3.37
N ASP A 151 5.24 11.27 4.52
CA ASP A 151 5.51 10.29 5.58
C ASP A 151 4.73 9.01 5.29
N VAL A 152 5.43 7.88 5.32
CA VAL A 152 4.85 6.54 5.20
C VAL A 152 4.98 5.85 6.55
N PHE A 153 3.89 5.77 7.29
CA PHE A 153 3.83 5.08 8.58
C PHE A 153 3.79 3.57 8.35
N ILE A 154 4.68 2.84 9.02
CA ILE A 154 4.92 1.41 8.78
C ILE A 154 4.75 0.65 10.09
N ALA A 155 3.84 -0.33 10.14
CA ALA A 155 3.66 -1.25 11.25
C ALA A 155 3.83 -2.70 10.78
N GLY A 156 4.47 -3.54 11.60
CA GLY A 156 4.67 -4.95 11.30
C GLY A 156 5.49 -5.65 12.37
N ASP A 157 5.34 -6.96 12.50
CA ASP A 157 6.01 -7.73 13.55
C ASP A 157 7.38 -8.26 13.10
N ASP A 158 7.64 -8.34 11.79
CA ASP A 158 8.90 -8.76 11.23
C ASP A 158 9.76 -7.55 10.83
N ALA A 159 10.91 -7.39 11.47
CA ALA A 159 11.80 -6.25 11.24
C ALA A 159 12.34 -6.21 9.80
N ASN A 160 12.65 -7.38 9.20
CA ASN A 160 13.16 -7.44 7.83
C ASN A 160 12.08 -7.06 6.82
N ALA A 161 10.84 -7.47 7.05
CA ALA A 161 9.70 -7.07 6.23
C ALA A 161 9.46 -5.56 6.29
N LYS A 162 9.46 -4.97 7.50
CA LYS A 162 9.38 -3.51 7.67
C LYS A 162 10.50 -2.77 6.95
N ASN A 163 11.75 -3.27 7.07
CA ASN A 163 12.90 -2.67 6.41
C ASN A 163 12.78 -2.69 4.88
N LYS A 164 12.25 -3.77 4.28
CA LYS A 164 11.99 -3.81 2.84
C LYS A 164 10.97 -2.76 2.40
N VAL A 165 9.88 -2.59 3.16
CA VAL A 165 8.85 -1.58 2.88
C VAL A 165 9.39 -0.16 3.11
N ALA A 166 10.19 0.04 4.15
CA ALA A 166 10.87 1.31 4.42
C ALA A 166 11.83 1.68 3.28
N GLN A 167 12.59 0.70 2.77
CA GLN A 167 13.49 0.92 1.64
C GLN A 167 12.70 1.29 0.37
N LEU A 168 11.58 0.58 0.09
CA LEU A 168 10.69 0.90 -1.02
C LEU A 168 10.18 2.35 -0.94
N ALA A 169 9.75 2.79 0.24
CA ALA A 169 9.28 4.15 0.46
C ALA A 169 10.41 5.18 0.28
N LYS A 170 11.58 4.93 0.87
CA LYS A 170 12.75 5.80 0.80
C LYS A 170 13.26 5.98 -0.64
N ASP A 171 13.40 4.89 -1.37
CA ASP A 171 13.85 4.91 -2.77
C ASP A 171 12.85 5.65 -3.66
N GLY A 172 11.56 5.55 -3.33
CA GLY A 172 10.47 6.31 -3.96
C GLY A 172 10.40 7.79 -3.59
N GLY A 173 11.35 8.30 -2.78
CA GLY A 173 11.44 9.70 -2.38
C GLY A 173 10.53 10.09 -1.22
N MET A 174 10.05 9.12 -0.44
CA MET A 174 9.21 9.34 0.74
C MET A 174 9.98 9.08 2.04
N ARG A 175 9.46 9.53 3.17
CA ARG A 175 10.07 9.32 4.49
C ARG A 175 9.37 8.16 5.22
N PRO A 176 10.01 6.99 5.38
CA PRO A 176 9.45 5.89 6.16
C PRO A 176 9.52 6.21 7.65
N ILE A 177 8.45 5.87 8.39
CA ILE A 177 8.36 6.00 9.85
C ILE A 177 7.93 4.64 10.41
N ASP A 178 8.85 3.96 11.10
CA ASP A 178 8.53 2.72 11.82
C ASP A 178 7.69 3.05 13.06
N THR A 179 6.47 2.53 13.11
CA THR A 179 5.54 2.73 14.23
C THR A 179 5.51 1.56 15.21
N GLY A 180 6.30 0.52 14.95
CA GLY A 180 6.40 -0.65 15.83
C GLY A 180 5.63 -1.86 15.32
N PRO A 181 5.01 -2.65 16.23
CA PRO A 181 4.36 -3.92 15.90
C PRO A 181 3.11 -3.73 15.04
N LEU A 182 2.64 -4.83 14.41
CA LEU A 182 1.48 -4.81 13.50
C LEU A 182 0.22 -4.25 14.18
N SER A 183 0.06 -4.44 15.49
CA SER A 183 -1.05 -3.88 16.26
C SER A 183 -1.15 -2.34 16.20
N ARG A 184 -0.07 -1.63 15.82
CA ARG A 184 -0.09 -0.18 15.56
C ARG A 184 -0.89 0.18 14.30
N ALA A 185 -1.21 -0.78 13.45
CA ALA A 185 -2.12 -0.56 12.32
C ALA A 185 -3.46 0.02 12.77
N ARG A 186 -3.95 -0.34 13.96
CA ARG A 186 -5.19 0.22 14.54
C ARG A 186 -5.13 1.76 14.62
N GLN A 187 -4.02 2.30 15.15
CA GLN A 187 -3.84 3.75 15.29
C GLN A 187 -3.61 4.41 13.92
N ILE A 188 -2.88 3.75 13.03
CA ILE A 188 -2.63 4.25 11.67
C ILE A 188 -3.93 4.34 10.86
N GLU A 189 -4.80 3.33 10.96
CA GLU A 189 -6.12 3.32 10.31
C GLU A 189 -7.06 4.38 10.90
N ALA A 190 -7.09 4.51 12.24
CA ALA A 190 -7.88 5.54 12.91
C ALA A 190 -7.39 6.96 12.57
N MET A 191 -6.08 7.17 12.49
CA MET A 191 -5.48 8.43 12.05
C MET A 191 -5.90 8.80 10.62
N GLN A 192 -5.89 7.83 9.71
CA GLN A 192 -6.32 8.07 8.33
C GLN A 192 -7.84 8.26 8.24
N PHE A 193 -8.62 7.56 9.05
CA PHE A 193 -10.06 7.80 9.11
C PHE A 193 -10.37 9.25 9.49
N LEU A 194 -9.70 9.79 10.52
CA LEU A 194 -9.81 11.19 10.90
C LEU A 194 -9.36 12.11 9.75
N HIS A 195 -8.24 11.81 9.10
CA HIS A 195 -7.73 12.61 7.99
C HIS A 195 -8.70 12.65 6.80
N ILE A 196 -9.37 11.53 6.51
CA ILE A 196 -10.43 11.45 5.49
C ILE A 196 -11.61 12.34 5.88
N ALA A 197 -12.08 12.25 7.13
CA ALA A 197 -13.21 13.05 7.61
C ALA A 197 -12.94 14.57 7.55
N LEU A 198 -11.70 14.97 7.72
CA LEU A 198 -11.28 16.39 7.67
C LEU A 198 -11.23 16.97 6.25
N GLN A 199 -11.26 16.16 5.18
CA GLN A 199 -11.09 16.68 3.82
C GLN A 199 -12.11 17.75 3.44
N GLY A 200 -13.37 17.59 3.84
CA GLY A 200 -14.42 18.59 3.63
C GLY A 200 -14.16 19.90 4.38
N THR A 201 -13.69 19.82 5.62
CA THR A 201 -13.40 20.99 6.47
C THR A 201 -12.14 21.72 5.99
N LEU A 202 -11.10 20.99 5.60
CA LEU A 202 -9.83 21.57 5.17
C LEU A 202 -9.87 22.14 3.75
N GLY A 203 -10.82 21.69 2.92
CA GLY A 203 -10.92 22.15 1.53
C GLY A 203 -9.71 21.78 0.65
N THR A 204 -8.90 20.79 1.07
CA THR A 204 -7.63 20.42 0.42
C THR A 204 -7.80 19.53 -0.81
N ASN A 205 -9.03 19.12 -1.10
CA ASN A 205 -9.37 18.29 -2.27
C ASN A 205 -8.44 17.06 -2.41
N TRP A 206 -8.24 16.32 -1.30
CA TRP A 206 -7.35 15.14 -1.21
C TRP A 206 -5.87 15.43 -1.48
N GLY A 207 -5.47 16.70 -1.40
CA GLY A 207 -4.09 17.17 -1.60
C GLY A 207 -3.28 17.34 -0.32
N SER A 208 -3.84 16.97 0.85
CA SER A 208 -3.14 17.07 2.15
C SER A 208 -2.35 15.80 2.49
N ALA A 209 -1.48 15.91 3.50
CA ALA A 209 -0.72 14.80 4.05
C ALA A 209 -0.63 14.91 5.57
N ILE A 210 -0.51 13.77 6.25
CA ILE A 210 -0.13 13.69 7.67
C ILE A 210 1.39 13.73 7.75
N LYS A 211 1.94 14.62 8.58
CA LYS A 211 3.38 14.84 8.70
C LYS A 211 3.81 14.95 10.15
N ILE A 212 4.91 14.27 10.50
CA ILE A 212 5.59 14.49 11.77
C ILE A 212 6.72 15.49 11.54
N LEU A 213 6.64 16.63 12.22
CA LEU A 213 7.66 17.66 12.21
C LEU A 213 8.46 17.60 13.51
N GLY A 214 9.77 17.86 13.44
CA GLY A 214 10.71 17.84 14.57
C GLY A 214 12.12 17.93 14.08
#